data_b28f72851b7d0bc9de45854a7560be3b
#
_entry.id   b28f72851b7d0bc9de45854a7560be3b
#
_cell.length_a   1.000
_cell.length_b   1.000
_cell.length_c   1.000
_cell.angle_alpha   90.00
_cell.angle_beta   90.00
_cell.angle_gamma   90.00
#
_symmetry.space_group_name_H-M   'P 1'
#
loop_
_entity.id
_entity.type
_entity.pdbx_description
1 polymer ?
#
loop_
_entity_poly.entity_id
_entity_poly.type
_entity_poly.pdbx_seq_one_letter_code
_entity_poly.pdbx_strand_id
1 'polypeptide(L)'
;MIFHTLPDIQSVSDAIHDAVAPVFLITGIGSILSVLVNRLGRAVDRARVINDMPLKVKKAYLDELDIIIKRTTWIRRSIGLITLSALSVCISIGSLFVEVNMGLNLPNIVTIMFITAMSALILGLLCFLREITLASQEVIAPNRCL
;
A
#
# COMPACT_ATOMS: atom_id res chain seq x y z
N MET A 1 -30.12 -27.82 29.97
CA MET A 1 -28.90 -27.18 30.52
C MET A 1 -28.06 -26.77 29.36
N ILE A 2 -28.23 -25.53 28.87
CA ILE A 2 -27.43 -24.94 27.79
C ILE A 2 -26.57 -23.88 28.48
N PHE A 3 -25.41 -24.29 29.03
CA PHE A 3 -24.37 -23.35 29.34
C PHE A 3 -23.68 -23.05 28.02
N HIS A 4 -24.12 -22.02 27.32
CA HIS A 4 -23.33 -21.35 26.34
C HIS A 4 -22.07 -20.89 27.07
N THR A 5 -20.94 -21.53 26.81
CA THR A 5 -19.62 -21.09 27.26
C THR A 5 -19.39 -19.68 26.81
N LEU A 6 -19.54 -18.73 27.73
CA LEU A 6 -19.03 -17.38 27.53
C LEU A 6 -17.54 -17.52 27.15
N PRO A 7 -17.06 -16.82 26.11
CA PRO A 7 -15.64 -16.87 25.77
C PRO A 7 -14.84 -16.53 27.03
N ASP A 8 -13.88 -17.37 27.35
CA ASP A 8 -13.04 -17.18 28.50
C ASP A 8 -12.40 -15.81 28.43
N ILE A 9 -12.54 -15.00 29.49
CA ILE A 9 -12.00 -13.62 29.52
C ILE A 9 -10.50 -13.61 29.18
N GLN A 10 -9.81 -14.71 29.49
CA GLN A 10 -8.42 -14.92 29.20
C GLN A 10 -8.16 -15.03 27.69
N SER A 11 -8.99 -15.76 26.95
CA SER A 11 -8.86 -15.92 25.49
C SER A 11 -9.13 -14.61 24.73
N VAL A 12 -10.04 -13.77 25.22
CA VAL A 12 -10.31 -12.43 24.65
C VAL A 12 -9.13 -11.48 24.91
N SER A 13 -8.55 -11.54 26.12
CA SER A 13 -7.37 -10.74 26.47
C SER A 13 -6.17 -11.09 25.60
N ASP A 14 -5.93 -12.38 25.35
CA ASP A 14 -4.85 -12.85 24.50
C ASP A 14 -5.04 -12.40 23.03
N ALA A 15 -6.27 -12.51 22.50
CA ALA A 15 -6.59 -12.01 21.15
C ALA A 15 -6.37 -10.50 20.99
N ILE A 16 -6.71 -9.71 22.02
CA ILE A 16 -6.43 -8.26 22.02
C ILE A 16 -4.93 -8.00 22.02
N HIS A 17 -4.17 -8.73 22.84
CA HIS A 17 -2.72 -8.61 22.91
C HIS A 17 -2.07 -8.94 21.57
N ASP A 18 -2.50 -10.01 20.91
CA ASP A 18 -1.98 -10.45 19.61
C ASP A 18 -2.36 -9.50 18.47
N ALA A 19 -3.47 -8.77 18.59
CA ALA A 19 -3.89 -7.78 17.61
C ALA A 19 -3.11 -6.45 17.68
N VAL A 20 -2.41 -6.14 18.76
CA VAL A 20 -1.72 -4.87 18.97
C VAL A 20 -0.65 -4.64 17.91
N ALA A 21 0.21 -5.61 17.65
CA ALA A 21 1.30 -5.47 16.66
C ALA A 21 0.78 -5.25 15.23
N PRO A 22 -0.19 -6.02 14.70
CA PRO A 22 -0.83 -5.74 13.42
C PRO A 22 -1.48 -4.37 13.33
N VAL A 23 -2.09 -3.85 14.40
CA VAL A 23 -2.70 -2.50 14.42
C VAL A 23 -1.64 -1.41 14.24
N PHE A 24 -0.49 -1.52 14.90
CA PHE A 24 0.63 -0.59 14.67
C PHE A 24 1.15 -0.67 13.23
N LEU A 25 1.19 -1.86 12.65
CA LEU A 25 1.58 -2.04 11.24
C LEU A 25 0.63 -1.31 10.30
N ILE A 26 -0.69 -1.39 10.50
CA ILE A 26 -1.67 -0.65 9.68
C ILE A 26 -1.45 0.87 9.76
N THR A 27 -1.14 1.39 10.94
CA THR A 27 -0.83 2.82 11.12
C THR A 27 0.38 3.24 10.29
N GLY A 28 1.45 2.44 10.29
CA GLY A 28 2.63 2.64 9.45
C GLY A 28 2.30 2.58 7.95
N ILE A 29 1.50 1.62 7.52
CA ILE A 29 1.03 1.49 6.13
C ILE A 29 0.23 2.74 5.72
N GLY A 30 -0.65 3.25 6.57
CA GLY A 30 -1.42 4.48 6.31
C GLY A 30 -0.54 5.69 6.06
N SER A 31 0.54 5.84 6.82
CA SER A 31 1.53 6.91 6.62
C SER A 31 2.23 6.81 5.26
N ILE A 32 2.64 5.62 4.85
CA ILE A 32 3.26 5.37 3.55
C ILE A 32 2.27 5.67 2.41
N LEU A 33 1.02 5.21 2.53
CA LEU A 33 -0.04 5.49 1.55
C LEU A 33 -0.28 6.99 1.37
N SER A 34 -0.30 7.76 2.45
CA SER A 34 -0.45 9.23 2.38
C SER A 34 0.64 9.88 1.53
N VAL A 35 1.90 9.47 1.72
CA VAL A 35 3.03 9.96 0.90
C VAL A 35 2.85 9.59 -0.57
N LEU A 36 2.48 8.34 -0.88
CA LEU A 36 2.30 7.86 -2.24
C LEU A 36 1.16 8.56 -2.97
N VAL A 37 0.02 8.78 -2.30
CA VAL A 37 -1.14 9.48 -2.86
C VAL A 37 -0.78 10.93 -3.17
N ASN A 38 -0.06 11.61 -2.29
CA ASN A 38 0.41 12.98 -2.52
C ASN A 38 1.39 13.06 -3.71
N ARG A 39 2.27 12.08 -3.88
CA ARG A 39 3.17 11.98 -5.04
C ARG A 39 2.41 11.73 -6.34
N LEU A 40 1.43 10.82 -6.29
CA LEU A 40 0.55 10.55 -7.44
C LEU A 40 -0.21 11.79 -7.86
N GLY A 41 -0.79 12.53 -6.91
CA GLY A 41 -1.52 13.78 -7.17
C GLY A 41 -0.66 14.78 -7.95
N ARG A 42 0.57 15.06 -7.45
CA ARG A 42 1.48 15.98 -8.14
C ARG A 42 1.86 15.53 -9.56
N ALA A 43 2.07 14.24 -9.78
CA ALA A 43 2.38 13.70 -11.10
C ALA A 43 1.19 13.84 -12.06
N VAL A 44 -0.02 13.57 -11.59
CA VAL A 44 -1.26 13.72 -12.37
C VAL A 44 -1.53 15.19 -12.70
N ASP A 45 -1.35 16.10 -11.74
CA ASP A 45 -1.55 17.54 -11.97
C ASP A 45 -0.57 18.08 -13.01
N ARG A 46 0.70 17.67 -12.97
CA ARG A 46 1.69 18.04 -13.99
C ARG A 46 1.31 17.49 -15.37
N ALA A 47 0.89 16.24 -15.44
CA ALA A 47 0.44 15.62 -16.69
C ALA A 47 -0.78 16.36 -17.28
N ARG A 48 -1.72 16.80 -16.43
CA ARG A 48 -2.89 17.58 -16.84
C ARG A 48 -2.47 18.93 -17.43
N VAL A 49 -1.58 19.67 -16.76
CA VAL A 49 -1.06 20.95 -17.25
C VAL A 49 -0.43 20.80 -18.63
N ILE A 50 0.42 19.78 -18.84
CA ILE A 50 1.02 19.53 -20.16
C ILE A 50 -0.04 19.16 -21.20
N ASN A 51 -1.06 18.39 -20.82
CA ASN A 51 -2.11 17.98 -21.74
C ASN A 51 -3.00 19.14 -22.21
N ASP A 52 -3.17 20.16 -21.39
CA ASP A 52 -3.99 21.35 -21.71
C ASP A 52 -3.22 22.40 -22.53
N MET A 53 -1.92 22.21 -22.81
CA MET A 53 -1.11 23.10 -23.61
C MET A 53 -1.47 23.05 -25.10
N PRO A 54 -1.33 24.17 -25.87
CA PRO A 54 -1.49 24.19 -27.31
C PRO A 54 -0.57 23.18 -28.01
N LEU A 55 -1.06 22.55 -29.10
CA LEU A 55 -0.36 21.46 -29.80
C LEU A 55 1.09 21.79 -30.20
N LYS A 56 1.37 23.05 -30.53
CA LYS A 56 2.73 23.50 -30.92
C LYS A 56 3.72 23.41 -29.73
N VAL A 57 3.27 23.74 -28.52
CA VAL A 57 4.08 23.73 -27.30
C VAL A 57 4.15 22.32 -26.76
N LYS A 58 3.04 21.58 -26.76
CA LYS A 58 2.93 20.20 -26.26
C LYS A 58 3.95 19.26 -26.90
N LYS A 59 4.31 19.43 -28.16
CA LYS A 59 5.31 18.59 -28.85
C LYS A 59 6.69 18.63 -28.16
N ALA A 60 7.07 19.76 -27.56
CA ALA A 60 8.33 19.90 -26.85
C ALA A 60 8.35 19.15 -25.48
N TYR A 61 7.18 18.81 -24.94
CA TYR A 61 7.01 18.17 -23.64
C TYR A 61 6.57 16.70 -23.71
N LEU A 62 6.57 16.10 -24.92
CA LEU A 62 6.13 14.70 -25.09
C LEU A 62 7.03 13.70 -24.33
N ASP A 63 8.34 13.93 -24.30
CA ASP A 63 9.28 13.09 -23.57
C ASP A 63 9.05 13.18 -22.06
N GLU A 64 8.81 14.40 -21.55
CA GLU A 64 8.45 14.59 -20.14
C GLU A 64 7.15 13.86 -19.78
N LEU A 65 6.15 13.93 -20.66
CA LEU A 65 4.87 13.27 -20.47
C LEU A 65 5.01 11.73 -20.40
N ASP A 66 5.83 11.13 -21.28
CA ASP A 66 6.10 9.69 -21.27
C ASP A 66 6.75 9.22 -19.96
N ILE A 67 7.69 10.01 -19.43
CA ILE A 67 8.34 9.74 -18.15
C ILE A 67 7.32 9.83 -16.99
N ILE A 68 6.48 10.88 -16.98
CA ILE A 68 5.42 11.04 -15.96
C ILE A 68 4.46 9.84 -16.00
N ILE A 69 4.06 9.38 -17.17
CA ILE A 69 3.16 8.22 -17.34
C ILE A 69 3.81 6.96 -16.75
N LYS A 70 5.08 6.70 -17.05
CA LYS A 70 5.82 5.55 -16.51
C LYS A 70 5.90 5.62 -14.98
N ARG A 71 6.26 6.77 -14.41
CA ARG A 71 6.31 6.99 -12.96
C ARG A 71 4.95 6.78 -12.30
N THR A 72 3.90 7.38 -12.86
CA THR A 72 2.52 7.23 -12.38
C THR A 72 2.09 5.76 -12.34
N THR A 73 2.50 4.96 -13.31
CA THR A 73 2.20 3.52 -13.34
C THR A 73 2.86 2.78 -12.18
N TRP A 74 4.11 3.07 -11.85
CA TRP A 74 4.81 2.47 -10.71
C TRP A 74 4.21 2.90 -9.37
N ILE A 75 3.89 4.19 -9.20
CA ILE A 75 3.20 4.70 -8.00
C ILE A 75 1.85 4.01 -7.81
N ARG A 76 1.06 3.88 -8.87
CA ARG A 76 -0.27 3.25 -8.83
C ARG A 76 -0.17 1.77 -8.46
N ARG A 77 0.81 1.03 -8.97
CA ARG A 77 1.08 -0.37 -8.59
C ARG A 77 1.49 -0.48 -7.13
N SER A 78 2.37 0.39 -6.66
CA SER A 78 2.78 0.45 -5.26
C SER A 78 1.59 0.70 -4.33
N ILE A 79 0.76 1.69 -4.61
CA ILE A 79 -0.47 1.97 -3.85
C ILE A 79 -1.37 0.74 -3.81
N GLY A 80 -1.61 0.07 -4.95
CA GLY A 80 -2.45 -1.12 -5.02
C GLY A 80 -1.94 -2.26 -4.14
N LEU A 81 -0.63 -2.56 -4.19
CA LEU A 81 -0.02 -3.62 -3.39
C LEU A 81 -0.04 -3.30 -1.89
N ILE A 82 0.24 -2.06 -1.52
CA ILE A 82 0.23 -1.63 -0.11
C ILE A 82 -1.20 -1.62 0.45
N THR A 83 -2.20 -1.20 -0.35
CA THR A 83 -3.61 -1.29 0.04
C THR A 83 -4.07 -2.73 0.20
N LEU A 84 -3.65 -3.64 -0.69
CA LEU A 84 -3.92 -5.07 -0.57
C LEU A 84 -3.29 -5.65 0.70
N SER A 85 -2.06 -5.25 1.05
CA SER A 85 -1.42 -5.62 2.31
C SER A 85 -2.24 -5.17 3.51
N ALA A 86 -2.67 -3.90 3.55
CA ALA A 86 -3.49 -3.37 4.62
C ALA A 86 -4.80 -4.16 4.78
N LEU A 87 -5.47 -4.48 3.67
CA LEU A 87 -6.69 -5.28 3.68
C LEU A 87 -6.44 -6.68 4.24
N SER A 88 -5.34 -7.34 3.85
CA SER A 88 -4.98 -8.68 4.35
C SER A 88 -4.68 -8.66 5.85
N VAL A 89 -4.03 -7.59 6.37
CA VAL A 89 -3.82 -7.41 7.82
C VAL A 89 -5.15 -7.22 8.54
N CYS A 90 -6.08 -6.42 8.01
CA CYS A 90 -7.41 -6.25 8.59
C CYS A 90 -8.17 -7.58 8.67
N ILE A 91 -8.12 -8.39 7.61
CA ILE A 91 -8.75 -9.73 7.59
C ILE A 91 -8.09 -10.65 8.63
N SER A 92 -6.76 -10.62 8.77
CA SER A 92 -6.05 -11.41 9.79
C SER A 92 -6.50 -11.05 11.21
N ILE A 93 -6.64 -9.76 11.52
CA ILE A 93 -7.13 -9.30 12.83
C ILE A 93 -8.57 -9.77 13.03
N GLY A 94 -9.44 -9.59 12.03
CA GLY A 94 -10.83 -10.03 12.10
C GLY A 94 -10.96 -11.54 12.33
N SER A 95 -10.10 -12.36 11.70
CA SER A 95 -10.12 -13.82 11.86
C SER A 95 -9.69 -14.25 13.25
N LEU A 96 -8.79 -13.54 13.95
CA LEU A 96 -8.45 -13.82 15.36
C LEU A 96 -9.69 -13.72 16.28
N PHE A 97 -10.50 -12.67 16.09
CA PHE A 97 -11.71 -12.50 16.90
C PHE A 97 -12.81 -13.51 16.55
N VAL A 98 -12.91 -13.93 15.29
CA VAL A 98 -13.85 -14.99 14.85
C VAL A 98 -13.45 -16.33 15.47
N GLU A 99 -12.15 -16.66 15.49
CA GLU A 99 -11.61 -17.88 16.09
C GLU A 99 -11.99 -17.99 17.57
N VAL A 100 -11.78 -16.91 18.35
CA VAL A 100 -12.11 -16.86 19.77
C VAL A 100 -13.63 -17.03 20.01
N ASN A 101 -14.47 -16.42 19.15
CA ASN A 101 -15.91 -16.43 19.35
C ASN A 101 -16.59 -17.74 18.90
N MET A 102 -16.08 -18.38 17.86
CA MET A 102 -16.65 -19.59 17.26
C MET A 102 -15.96 -20.88 17.68
N GLY A 103 -14.83 -20.79 18.40
CA GLY A 103 -14.03 -21.96 18.80
C GLY A 103 -13.46 -22.73 17.59
N LEU A 104 -13.28 -22.06 16.46
CA LEU A 104 -12.73 -22.64 15.25
C LEU A 104 -11.20 -22.54 15.31
N ASN A 105 -10.52 -23.67 15.27
CA ASN A 105 -9.06 -23.72 15.19
C ASN A 105 -8.61 -23.42 13.75
N LEU A 106 -8.32 -22.15 13.44
CA LEU A 106 -7.90 -21.69 12.09
C LEU A 106 -6.50 -21.02 12.09
N PRO A 107 -5.51 -21.49 12.89
CA PRO A 107 -4.21 -20.80 13.02
C PRO A 107 -3.47 -20.72 11.68
N ASN A 108 -3.65 -21.69 10.79
CA ASN A 108 -3.00 -21.71 9.49
C ASN A 108 -3.53 -20.58 8.57
N ILE A 109 -4.81 -20.24 8.64
CA ILE A 109 -5.40 -19.17 7.80
C ILE A 109 -4.89 -17.82 8.24
N VAL A 110 -4.85 -17.53 9.54
CA VAL A 110 -4.29 -16.28 10.10
C VAL A 110 -2.85 -16.10 9.66
N THR A 111 -2.04 -17.15 9.82
CA THR A 111 -0.61 -17.15 9.45
C THR A 111 -0.41 -16.90 7.96
N ILE A 112 -1.16 -17.60 7.09
CA ILE A 112 -1.06 -17.42 5.63
C ILE A 112 -1.48 -16.00 5.23
N MET A 113 -2.56 -15.47 5.80
CA MET A 113 -3.01 -14.10 5.54
C MET A 113 -1.95 -13.08 5.95
N PHE A 114 -1.30 -13.27 7.11
CA PHE A 114 -0.25 -12.37 7.57
C PHE A 114 1.00 -12.43 6.68
N ILE A 115 1.45 -13.63 6.29
CA ILE A 115 2.59 -13.79 5.37
C ILE A 115 2.28 -13.15 4.01
N THR A 116 1.06 -13.31 3.50
CA THR A 116 0.61 -12.69 2.25
C THR A 116 0.62 -11.16 2.38
N ALA A 117 0.14 -10.61 3.49
CA ALA A 117 0.17 -9.18 3.76
C ALA A 117 1.61 -8.62 3.77
N MET A 118 2.52 -9.29 4.46
CA MET A 118 3.94 -8.88 4.53
C MET A 118 4.62 -8.95 3.16
N SER A 119 4.34 -10.01 2.39
CA SER A 119 4.87 -10.15 1.03
C SER A 119 4.36 -9.05 0.11
N ALA A 120 3.07 -8.73 0.16
CA ALA A 120 2.47 -7.63 -0.62
C ALA A 120 3.04 -6.27 -0.22
N LEU A 121 3.31 -6.04 1.08
CA LEU A 121 3.94 -4.82 1.58
C LEU A 121 5.36 -4.65 1.01
N ILE A 122 6.17 -5.70 1.08
CA ILE A 122 7.54 -5.70 0.55
C ILE A 122 7.53 -5.40 -0.94
N LEU A 123 6.68 -6.07 -1.73
CA LEU A 123 6.56 -5.83 -3.16
C LEU A 123 6.09 -4.40 -3.47
N GLY A 124 5.15 -3.86 -2.68
CA GLY A 124 4.70 -2.48 -2.80
C GLY A 124 5.82 -1.47 -2.55
N LEU A 125 6.65 -1.70 -1.52
CA LEU A 125 7.81 -0.86 -1.22
C LEU A 125 8.89 -0.95 -2.30
N LEU A 126 9.12 -2.12 -2.88
CA LEU A 126 10.04 -2.29 -4.01
C LEU A 126 9.57 -1.53 -5.25
N CYS A 127 8.26 -1.54 -5.54
CA CYS A 127 7.69 -0.72 -6.62
C CYS A 127 7.87 0.78 -6.34
N PHE A 128 7.72 1.20 -5.09
CA PHE A 128 7.96 2.58 -4.67
C PHE A 128 9.44 2.98 -4.81
N LEU A 129 10.35 2.10 -4.42
CA LEU A 129 11.79 2.34 -4.59
C LEU A 129 12.17 2.51 -6.07
N ARG A 130 11.58 1.71 -6.96
CA ARG A 130 11.76 1.86 -8.42
C ARG A 130 11.28 3.23 -8.91
N GLU A 131 10.14 3.71 -8.41
CA GLU A 131 9.65 5.06 -8.77
C GLU A 131 10.63 6.15 -8.33
N ILE A 132 11.15 6.07 -7.09
CA ILE A 132 12.11 7.06 -6.57
C ILE A 132 13.37 7.08 -7.43
N THR A 133 13.90 5.92 -7.82
CA THR A 133 15.09 5.84 -8.67
C THR A 133 14.86 6.44 -10.06
N LEU A 134 13.68 6.23 -10.65
CA LEU A 134 13.30 6.88 -11.91
C LEU A 134 13.20 8.40 -11.75
N ALA A 135 12.63 8.87 -10.63
CA ALA A 135 12.51 10.30 -10.36
C ALA A 135 13.86 11.01 -10.16
N SER A 136 14.84 10.32 -9.55
CA SER A 136 16.16 10.91 -9.30
C SER A 136 17.03 11.02 -10.57
N GLN A 137 16.83 10.16 -11.56
CA GLN A 137 17.56 10.21 -12.82
C GLN A 137 17.22 11.45 -13.67
N GLU A 138 16.01 12.00 -13.54
CA GLU A 138 15.61 13.24 -14.22
C GLU A 138 16.37 14.47 -13.72
N VAL A 139 16.73 14.49 -12.42
CA VAL A 139 17.42 15.64 -11.82
C VAL A 139 18.92 15.67 -12.19
N ILE A 140 19.51 14.52 -12.49
CA ILE A 140 20.95 14.36 -12.75
C ILE A 140 21.32 14.54 -14.22
N ALA A 141 20.34 14.57 -15.15
CA ALA A 141 20.55 14.78 -16.58
C ALA A 141 20.04 16.15 -17.10
N PRO A 142 20.55 17.30 -16.62
CA PRO A 142 20.13 18.61 -17.12
C PRO A 142 20.74 18.99 -18.47
N ASN A 143 21.54 18.13 -19.12
CA ASN A 143 22.33 18.48 -20.29
C ASN A 143 22.00 17.64 -21.54
N ARG A 144 20.76 17.74 -22.03
CA ARG A 144 20.46 17.38 -23.44
C ARG A 144 19.72 18.48 -24.20
N CYS A 145 20.05 19.72 -23.89
CA CYS A 145 19.67 20.88 -24.72
C CYS A 145 20.93 21.74 -24.94
N LEU A 146 21.79 21.32 -25.87
CA LEU A 146 22.67 22.16 -26.69
C LEU A 146 22.70 21.56 -28.08
#